data_b3cb0c47d61bde11bacb77ce5ab35b56
#
_entry.id   b3cb0c47d61bde11bacb77ce5ab35b56
#
_cell.length_a   1.000
_cell.length_b   1.000
_cell.length_c   1.000
_cell.angle_alpha   90.00
_cell.angle_beta   90.00
_cell.angle_gamma   90.00
#
_symmetry.space_group_name_H-M   'P 1'
#
loop_
_entity.id
_entity.type
_entity.pdbx_description
1 polymer ?
#
loop_
_entity_poly.entity_id
_entity_poly.type
_entity_poly.pdbx_seq_one_letter_code
_entity_poly.pdbx_strand_id
1 'polypeptide(L)'
;LFSLDDKYIFYSKLDENHRARKIFRHEIGNLKDSDELIFEEKSDAFTVGIGLSSDEKYYFISTSDHNTSEQYYFEVNEKKPQPKLIKERKRGILYSISSWDNKFYNHTNEEAEDFKIDISESLKNQNWKPFIREKNEVLIGGCVFLKDWIIRSETSNAVSYTHLRAHETFG
;
A
#
# COMPACT_ATOMS: atom_id res chain seq x y z
N LEU A 1 -3.33 10.41 -9.60
CA LEU A 1 -1.96 9.90 -9.68
C LEU A 1 -1.57 9.78 -11.15
N PHE A 2 -0.46 10.40 -11.57
CA PHE A 2 0.08 10.22 -12.92
C PHE A 2 0.88 8.92 -13.03
N SER A 3 0.88 8.32 -14.23
CA SER A 3 1.82 7.24 -14.55
C SER A 3 3.24 7.81 -14.68
N LEU A 4 4.26 6.97 -14.51
CA LEU A 4 5.67 7.40 -14.59
C LEU A 4 6.10 7.86 -16.00
N ASP A 5 5.38 7.44 -17.04
CA ASP A 5 5.63 7.83 -18.42
C ASP A 5 4.76 9.00 -18.88
N ASP A 6 4.04 9.63 -17.94
CA ASP A 6 3.14 10.78 -18.17
C ASP A 6 2.03 10.54 -19.21
N LYS A 7 1.74 9.27 -19.56
CA LYS A 7 0.69 8.95 -20.54
C LYS A 7 -0.68 8.75 -19.95
N TYR A 8 -0.74 8.39 -18.66
CA TYR A 8 -1.98 8.03 -18.01
C TYR A 8 -2.19 8.77 -16.70
N ILE A 9 -3.45 8.95 -16.37
CA ILE A 9 -3.89 9.39 -15.04
C ILE A 9 -4.74 8.28 -14.42
N PHE A 10 -4.34 7.82 -13.23
CA PHE A 10 -5.19 6.97 -12.39
C PHE A 10 -6.01 7.84 -11.45
N TYR A 11 -7.29 7.57 -11.36
CA TYR A 11 -8.20 8.30 -10.48
C TYR A 11 -9.28 7.39 -9.90
N SER A 12 -9.80 7.76 -8.73
CA SER A 12 -10.96 7.11 -8.15
C SER A 12 -12.24 7.85 -8.54
N LYS A 13 -13.30 7.10 -8.82
CA LYS A 13 -14.62 7.64 -9.07
C LYS A 13 -15.51 7.38 -7.86
N LEU A 14 -16.18 8.43 -7.39
CA LEU A 14 -17.14 8.33 -6.31
C LEU A 14 -18.46 7.74 -6.82
N ASP A 15 -19.10 6.93 -5.99
CA ASP A 15 -20.45 6.44 -6.19
C ASP A 15 -21.50 7.48 -5.74
N GLU A 16 -22.77 7.12 -5.76
CA GLU A 16 -23.89 7.97 -5.33
C GLU A 16 -23.86 8.34 -3.85
N ASN A 17 -23.13 7.57 -3.02
CA ASN A 17 -22.91 7.81 -1.61
C ASN A 17 -21.61 8.59 -1.33
N HIS A 18 -20.99 9.19 -2.36
CA HIS A 18 -19.73 9.90 -2.29
C HIS A 18 -18.55 9.04 -1.81
N ARG A 19 -18.58 7.74 -2.05
CA ARG A 19 -17.49 6.80 -1.70
C ARG A 19 -16.67 6.44 -2.93
N ALA A 20 -15.36 6.47 -2.80
CA ALA A 20 -14.43 5.99 -3.82
C ALA A 20 -14.48 4.46 -3.86
N ARG A 21 -15.04 3.88 -4.93
CA ARG A 21 -15.20 2.43 -5.09
C ARG A 21 -14.58 1.87 -6.35
N LYS A 22 -14.19 2.73 -7.29
CA LYS A 22 -13.63 2.34 -8.58
C LYS A 22 -12.36 3.10 -8.85
N ILE A 23 -11.37 2.41 -9.40
CA ILE A 23 -10.15 3.01 -9.94
C ILE A 23 -10.23 2.92 -11.46
N PHE A 24 -10.07 4.05 -12.11
CA PHE A 24 -9.99 4.18 -13.56
C PHE A 24 -8.60 4.62 -13.98
N ARG A 25 -8.26 4.29 -15.23
CA ARG A 25 -7.10 4.80 -15.95
C ARG A 25 -7.58 5.60 -17.15
N HIS A 26 -7.18 6.85 -17.23
CA HIS A 26 -7.41 7.75 -18.37
C HIS A 26 -6.12 7.91 -19.16
N GLU A 27 -6.16 7.72 -20.48
CA GLU A 27 -5.05 8.05 -21.35
C GLU A 27 -5.11 9.54 -21.74
N ILE A 28 -4.03 10.28 -21.46
CA ILE A 28 -3.97 11.74 -21.67
C ILE A 28 -4.12 12.05 -23.15
N GLY A 29 -5.06 12.95 -23.45
CA GLY A 29 -5.40 13.34 -24.83
C GLY A 29 -6.58 12.58 -25.42
N ASN A 30 -7.07 11.54 -24.79
CA ASN A 30 -8.26 10.80 -25.22
C ASN A 30 -9.56 11.35 -24.63
N LEU A 31 -10.70 10.88 -25.15
CA LEU A 31 -12.00 11.22 -24.59
C LEU A 31 -12.27 10.42 -23.31
N LYS A 32 -12.95 11.04 -22.34
CA LYS A 32 -13.29 10.40 -21.07
C LYS A 32 -14.06 9.08 -21.19
N ASP A 33 -14.84 8.92 -22.25
CA ASP A 33 -15.64 7.70 -22.48
C ASP A 33 -14.76 6.47 -22.84
N SER A 34 -13.47 6.68 -23.09
CA SER A 34 -12.47 5.62 -23.31
C SER A 34 -11.75 5.17 -22.05
N ASP A 35 -12.11 5.70 -20.88
CA ASP A 35 -11.46 5.40 -19.62
C ASP A 35 -11.60 3.92 -19.23
N GLU A 36 -10.48 3.31 -18.87
CA GLU A 36 -10.42 1.90 -18.52
C GLU A 36 -10.67 1.69 -17.02
N LEU A 37 -11.63 0.82 -16.69
CA LEU A 37 -11.84 0.38 -15.31
C LEU A 37 -10.74 -0.60 -14.92
N ILE A 38 -9.90 -0.22 -13.95
CA ILE A 38 -8.80 -1.04 -13.44
C ILE A 38 -9.23 -1.90 -12.25
N PHE A 39 -10.04 -1.34 -11.35
CA PHE A 39 -10.47 -2.04 -10.14
C PHE A 39 -11.84 -1.55 -9.68
N GLU A 40 -12.64 -2.48 -9.14
CA GLU A 40 -13.91 -2.17 -8.49
C GLU A 40 -14.05 -2.91 -7.17
N GLU A 41 -14.21 -2.16 -6.08
CA GLU A 41 -14.59 -2.71 -4.78
C GLU A 41 -16.08 -3.04 -4.75
N LYS A 42 -16.42 -4.27 -4.40
CA LYS A 42 -17.80 -4.77 -4.38
C LYS A 42 -18.55 -4.46 -3.09
N SER A 43 -17.82 -4.32 -1.99
CA SER A 43 -18.42 -4.04 -0.68
C SER A 43 -18.71 -2.56 -0.50
N ASP A 44 -19.93 -2.23 -0.06
CA ASP A 44 -20.34 -0.85 0.22
C ASP A 44 -19.67 -0.28 1.48
N ALA A 45 -19.08 -1.14 2.32
CA ALA A 45 -18.38 -0.73 3.52
C ALA A 45 -16.96 -0.21 3.26
N PHE A 46 -16.37 -0.55 2.10
CA PHE A 46 -14.97 -0.28 1.80
C PHE A 46 -14.81 0.87 0.81
N THR A 47 -13.74 1.61 0.96
CA THR A 47 -13.27 2.61 0.00
C THR A 47 -11.97 2.18 -0.63
N VAL A 48 -11.67 2.70 -1.82
CA VAL A 48 -10.49 2.32 -2.60
C VAL A 48 -9.63 3.52 -2.95
N GLY A 49 -8.32 3.32 -2.90
CA GLY A 49 -7.31 4.28 -3.35
C GLY A 49 -6.20 3.58 -4.13
N ILE A 50 -5.43 4.36 -4.88
CA ILE A 50 -4.25 3.87 -5.61
C ILE A 50 -3.05 4.74 -5.29
N GLY A 51 -1.90 4.11 -5.10
CA GLY A 51 -0.62 4.75 -4.85
C GLY A 51 0.52 4.09 -5.61
N LEU A 52 1.60 4.84 -5.80
CA LEU A 52 2.87 4.34 -6.35
C LEU A 52 3.78 3.92 -5.21
N SER A 53 4.50 2.81 -5.38
CA SER A 53 5.54 2.39 -4.43
C SER A 53 6.71 3.37 -4.39
N SER A 54 7.43 3.43 -3.26
CA SER A 54 8.57 4.35 -3.09
C SER A 54 9.74 4.04 -4.04
N ASP A 55 9.86 2.81 -4.51
CA ASP A 55 10.85 2.38 -5.50
C ASP A 55 10.34 2.45 -6.94
N GLU A 56 9.14 3.03 -7.14
CA GLU A 56 8.51 3.26 -8.46
C GLU A 56 8.34 2.00 -9.31
N LYS A 57 8.23 0.82 -8.70
CA LYS A 57 8.07 -0.46 -9.40
C LYS A 57 6.65 -0.97 -9.47
N TYR A 58 5.82 -0.59 -8.50
CA TYR A 58 4.48 -1.11 -8.33
C TYR A 58 3.46 -0.02 -8.08
N TYR A 59 2.27 -0.20 -8.63
CA TYR A 59 1.07 0.47 -8.15
C TYR A 59 0.39 -0.44 -7.14
N PHE A 60 0.03 0.12 -5.99
CA PHE A 60 -0.76 -0.55 -4.97
C PHE A 60 -2.17 0.03 -4.95
N ILE A 61 -3.17 -0.83 -5.06
CA ILE A 61 -4.56 -0.49 -4.82
C ILE A 61 -4.90 -0.96 -3.42
N SER A 62 -5.27 -0.03 -2.55
CA SER A 62 -5.68 -0.31 -1.17
C SER A 62 -7.17 -0.15 -1.04
N THR A 63 -7.84 -1.14 -0.47
CA THR A 63 -9.25 -1.07 -0.11
C THR A 63 -9.40 -1.30 1.38
N SER A 64 -10.19 -0.48 2.06
CA SER A 64 -10.32 -0.53 3.51
C SER A 64 -11.63 0.08 4.01
N ASP A 65 -12.06 -0.41 5.17
CA ASP A 65 -12.93 0.29 6.09
C ASP A 65 -12.09 0.84 7.27
N HIS A 66 -12.73 1.10 8.43
CA HIS A 66 -12.04 1.66 9.60
C HIS A 66 -11.17 0.64 10.35
N ASN A 67 -11.36 -0.66 10.18
CA ASN A 67 -10.65 -1.72 10.94
C ASN A 67 -10.18 -2.92 10.12
N THR A 68 -10.39 -2.90 8.82
CA THR A 68 -10.04 -4.00 7.93
C THR A 68 -9.48 -3.46 6.63
N SER A 69 -8.41 -4.02 6.13
CA SER A 69 -7.84 -3.63 4.84
C SER A 69 -7.51 -4.82 3.95
N GLU A 70 -7.37 -4.53 2.66
CA GLU A 70 -6.92 -5.45 1.63
C GLU A 70 -6.14 -4.69 0.57
N GLN A 71 -5.11 -5.28 0.00
CA GLN A 71 -4.32 -4.64 -1.05
C GLN A 71 -4.12 -5.54 -2.26
N TYR A 72 -4.09 -4.87 -3.40
CA TYR A 72 -3.75 -5.44 -4.70
C TYR A 72 -2.55 -4.68 -5.29
N TYR A 73 -1.86 -5.30 -6.22
CA TYR A 73 -0.74 -4.67 -6.91
C TYR A 73 -0.68 -5.04 -8.38
N PHE A 74 -0.02 -4.21 -9.16
CA PHE A 74 0.45 -4.48 -10.50
C PHE A 74 1.75 -3.71 -10.77
N GLU A 75 2.54 -4.18 -11.74
CA GLU A 75 3.80 -3.53 -12.09
C GLU A 75 3.57 -2.27 -12.92
N VAL A 76 4.43 -1.26 -12.76
CA VAL A 76 4.28 0.05 -13.43
C VAL A 76 4.35 -0.05 -14.95
N ASN A 77 5.03 -1.08 -15.49
CA ASN A 77 5.21 -1.30 -16.92
C ASN A 77 4.12 -2.21 -17.55
N GLU A 78 3.13 -2.67 -16.78
CA GLU A 78 2.02 -3.47 -17.32
C GLU A 78 1.14 -2.61 -18.24
N LYS A 79 1.14 -2.93 -19.55
CA LYS A 79 0.32 -2.21 -20.55
C LYS A 79 -1.18 -2.36 -20.30
N LYS A 80 -1.59 -3.51 -19.79
CA LYS A 80 -2.96 -3.83 -19.39
C LYS A 80 -2.95 -4.24 -17.92
N PRO A 81 -3.05 -3.28 -16.99
CA PRO A 81 -2.98 -3.57 -15.57
C PRO A 81 -4.03 -4.60 -15.14
N GLN A 82 -3.57 -5.65 -14.49
CA GLN A 82 -4.43 -6.64 -13.85
C GLN A 82 -4.06 -6.75 -12.38
N PRO A 83 -4.79 -6.05 -11.50
CA PRO A 83 -4.49 -6.04 -10.08
C PRO A 83 -4.52 -7.44 -9.49
N LYS A 84 -3.41 -7.84 -8.89
CA LYS A 84 -3.21 -9.12 -8.22
C LYS A 84 -3.41 -8.94 -6.73
N LEU A 85 -4.27 -9.74 -6.12
CA LEU A 85 -4.48 -9.74 -4.68
C LEU A 85 -3.18 -10.12 -3.96
N ILE A 86 -2.81 -9.34 -2.93
CA ILE A 86 -1.67 -9.68 -2.07
C ILE A 86 -2.10 -10.68 -0.99
N LYS A 87 -3.13 -10.35 -0.22
CA LYS A 87 -3.66 -11.17 0.85
C LYS A 87 -5.14 -10.86 1.05
N GLU A 88 -5.96 -11.89 1.23
CA GLU A 88 -7.39 -11.72 1.51
C GLU A 88 -7.60 -10.96 2.82
N ARG A 89 -8.61 -10.08 2.82
CA ARG A 89 -9.02 -9.34 4.01
C ARG A 89 -9.51 -10.27 5.11
N LYS A 90 -9.15 -9.94 6.33
CA LYS A 90 -9.63 -10.61 7.53
C LYS A 90 -10.17 -9.55 8.48
N ARG A 91 -11.40 -9.72 8.96
CA ARG A 91 -12.06 -8.74 9.83
C ARG A 91 -11.19 -8.39 11.03
N GLY A 92 -11.01 -7.11 11.28
CA GLY A 92 -10.18 -6.58 12.36
C GLY A 92 -8.68 -6.55 12.06
N ILE A 93 -8.27 -7.00 10.86
CA ILE A 93 -6.87 -6.94 10.44
C ILE A 93 -6.66 -5.80 9.46
N LEU A 94 -5.79 -4.90 9.86
CA LEU A 94 -5.25 -3.85 9.01
C LEU A 94 -3.86 -4.26 8.55
N TYR A 95 -3.59 -4.08 7.25
CA TYR A 95 -2.24 -4.22 6.73
C TYR A 95 -2.00 -3.25 5.57
N SER A 96 -0.76 -2.84 5.41
CA SER A 96 -0.31 -2.09 4.26
C SER A 96 1.09 -2.53 3.84
N ILE A 97 1.23 -2.77 2.54
CA ILE A 97 2.49 -3.19 1.94
C ILE A 97 3.14 -1.98 1.27
N SER A 98 4.44 -1.82 1.52
CA SER A 98 5.31 -0.90 0.79
C SER A 98 6.42 -1.69 0.12
N SER A 99 6.88 -1.22 -1.05
CA SER A 99 8.04 -1.77 -1.75
C SER A 99 9.20 -0.79 -1.69
N TRP A 100 10.37 -1.29 -1.29
CA TRP A 100 11.60 -0.52 -1.23
C TRP A 100 12.82 -1.45 -1.26
N ASP A 101 13.84 -1.10 -2.02
CA ASP A 101 15.10 -1.86 -2.15
C ASP A 101 14.87 -3.35 -2.46
N ASN A 102 14.00 -3.64 -3.46
CA ASN A 102 13.65 -5.00 -3.87
C ASN A 102 13.04 -5.88 -2.76
N LYS A 103 12.52 -5.28 -1.71
CA LYS A 103 11.85 -5.96 -0.59
C LYS A 103 10.47 -5.34 -0.34
N PHE A 104 9.63 -6.11 0.30
CA PHE A 104 8.28 -5.71 0.67
C PHE A 104 8.16 -5.65 2.18
N TYR A 105 7.56 -4.58 2.67
CA TYR A 105 7.38 -4.29 4.08
C TYR A 105 5.90 -4.29 4.39
N ASN A 106 5.47 -5.18 5.27
CA ASN A 106 4.09 -5.33 5.70
C ASN A 106 3.90 -4.73 7.08
N HIS A 107 3.31 -3.54 7.16
CA HIS A 107 2.86 -2.94 8.42
C HIS A 107 1.47 -3.47 8.74
N THR A 108 1.31 -4.19 9.86
CA THR A 108 0.07 -4.89 10.18
C THR A 108 -0.15 -5.06 11.68
N ASN A 109 -1.42 -5.16 12.08
CA ASN A 109 -1.82 -5.57 13.42
C ASN A 109 -2.14 -7.07 13.52
N GLU A 110 -1.87 -7.87 12.48
CA GLU A 110 -2.07 -9.31 12.56
C GLU A 110 -1.10 -9.94 13.56
N GLU A 111 -1.65 -10.57 14.61
CA GLU A 111 -0.90 -11.11 15.76
C GLU A 111 -0.01 -10.05 16.45
N ALA A 112 -0.45 -8.78 16.45
CA ALA A 112 0.26 -7.65 17.05
C ALA A 112 -0.72 -6.53 17.37
N GLU A 113 -1.12 -6.33 18.61
CA GLU A 113 -2.13 -5.35 19.02
C GLU A 113 -1.72 -3.92 18.62
N ASP A 114 -0.45 -3.56 18.86
CA ASP A 114 0.14 -2.25 18.60
C ASP A 114 0.95 -2.22 17.28
N PHE A 115 0.60 -3.10 16.34
CA PHE A 115 1.24 -3.26 15.04
C PHE A 115 2.67 -3.80 15.10
N LYS A 116 3.11 -4.30 13.97
CA LYS A 116 4.47 -4.76 13.66
C LYS A 116 4.79 -4.49 12.20
N ILE A 117 6.04 -4.66 11.82
CA ILE A 117 6.45 -4.62 10.42
C ILE A 117 7.19 -5.91 10.11
N ASP A 118 6.67 -6.66 9.15
CA ASP A 118 7.32 -7.85 8.60
C ASP A 118 7.92 -7.52 7.22
N ILE A 119 8.94 -8.28 6.81
CA ILE A 119 9.65 -8.11 5.54
C ILE A 119 9.60 -9.39 4.71
N SER A 120 9.46 -9.27 3.40
CA SER A 120 9.53 -10.38 2.45
C SER A 120 10.25 -9.94 1.17
N GLU A 121 10.91 -10.89 0.50
CA GLU A 121 11.54 -10.66 -0.80
C GLU A 121 10.58 -10.85 -1.98
N SER A 122 9.36 -11.35 -1.72
CA SER A 122 8.39 -11.65 -2.78
C SER A 122 6.96 -11.53 -2.29
N LEU A 123 6.09 -10.91 -3.09
CA LEU A 123 4.63 -10.94 -2.88
C LEU A 123 3.99 -12.25 -3.35
N LYS A 124 4.64 -12.98 -4.24
CA LYS A 124 4.13 -14.26 -4.75
C LYS A 124 4.38 -15.40 -3.77
N ASN A 125 5.59 -15.45 -3.20
CA ASN A 125 5.99 -16.45 -2.22
C ASN A 125 6.14 -15.77 -0.86
N GLN A 126 5.03 -15.38 -0.27
CA GLN A 126 4.96 -14.55 0.93
C GLN A 126 5.60 -15.23 2.15
N ASN A 127 6.92 -15.12 2.25
CA ASN A 127 7.70 -15.58 3.41
C ASN A 127 8.03 -14.38 4.31
N TRP A 128 7.04 -13.96 5.07
CA TRP A 128 7.16 -12.82 5.97
C TRP A 128 8.04 -13.14 7.16
N LYS A 129 9.07 -12.31 7.39
CA LYS A 129 9.98 -12.39 8.54
C LYS A 129 9.87 -11.11 9.35
N PRO A 130 9.99 -11.18 10.68
CA PRO A 130 9.96 -9.99 11.51
C PRO A 130 11.06 -8.99 11.14
N PHE A 131 10.70 -7.74 10.82
CA PHE A 131 11.61 -6.62 10.64
C PHE A 131 11.57 -5.70 11.88
N ILE A 132 10.37 -5.31 12.30
CA ILE A 132 10.14 -4.59 13.55
C ILE A 132 9.05 -5.33 14.30
N ARG A 133 9.44 -5.91 15.44
CA ARG A 133 8.52 -6.64 16.30
C ARG A 133 7.61 -5.68 17.05
N GLU A 134 6.43 -6.17 17.37
CA GLU A 134 5.55 -5.54 18.35
C GLU A 134 6.31 -5.22 19.64
N LYS A 135 5.98 -4.10 20.26
CA LYS A 135 6.49 -3.66 21.55
C LYS A 135 5.31 -3.32 22.44
N ASN A 136 5.35 -3.80 23.67
CA ASN A 136 4.30 -3.55 24.64
C ASN A 136 4.11 -2.04 24.87
N GLU A 137 2.87 -1.55 24.81
CA GLU A 137 2.51 -0.14 25.01
C GLU A 137 3.20 0.85 24.04
N VAL A 138 3.63 0.34 22.87
CA VAL A 138 4.23 1.16 21.82
C VAL A 138 3.54 0.91 20.50
N LEU A 139 2.73 1.86 20.08
CA LEU A 139 2.11 1.83 18.76
C LEU A 139 3.19 1.99 17.67
N ILE A 140 3.41 0.96 16.88
CA ILE A 140 4.32 0.98 15.74
C ILE A 140 3.60 1.66 14.57
N GLY A 141 4.06 2.84 14.19
CA GLY A 141 3.56 3.55 13.01
C GLY A 141 4.12 3.00 11.70
N GLY A 142 3.59 3.49 10.60
CA GLY A 142 4.08 3.13 9.27
C GLY A 142 5.49 3.64 8.99
N CYS A 143 6.08 3.12 7.91
CA CYS A 143 7.37 3.57 7.41
C CYS A 143 7.20 4.51 6.21
N VAL A 144 8.05 5.52 6.14
CA VAL A 144 8.33 6.30 4.93
C VAL A 144 9.70 5.86 4.40
N PHE A 145 9.73 5.46 3.14
CA PHE A 145 10.94 4.97 2.48
C PHE A 145 11.48 6.08 1.56
N LEU A 146 12.70 6.51 1.83
CA LEU A 146 13.46 7.43 0.99
C LEU A 146 14.60 6.67 0.33
N LYS A 147 15.31 7.30 -0.62
CA LYS A 147 16.40 6.64 -1.35
C LYS A 147 17.35 5.85 -0.44
N ASP A 148 17.82 6.48 0.62
CA ASP A 148 18.88 5.94 1.50
C ASP A 148 18.42 5.79 2.97
N TRP A 149 17.12 6.00 3.26
CA TRP A 149 16.63 6.06 4.62
C TRP A 149 15.26 5.42 4.78
N ILE A 150 15.06 4.76 5.90
CA ILE A 150 13.75 4.38 6.42
C ILE A 150 13.43 5.29 7.59
N ILE A 151 12.31 5.98 7.50
CA ILE A 151 11.77 6.80 8.59
C ILE A 151 10.58 6.05 9.16
N ARG A 152 10.57 5.81 10.45
CA ARG A 152 9.49 5.13 11.16
C ARG A 152 9.01 5.97 12.33
N SER A 153 7.70 6.03 12.54
CA SER A 153 7.11 6.61 13.74
C SER A 153 6.76 5.55 14.78
N GLU A 154 6.87 5.91 16.04
CA GLU A 154 6.35 5.16 17.19
C GLU A 154 5.58 6.12 18.09
N THR A 155 4.58 5.63 18.81
CA THR A 155 3.90 6.41 19.84
C THR A 155 3.87 5.60 21.12
N SER A 156 4.38 6.18 22.21
CA SER A 156 4.35 5.59 23.56
C SER A 156 4.01 6.67 24.57
N ASN A 157 3.14 6.37 25.54
CA ASN A 157 2.66 7.32 26.55
C ASN A 157 2.16 8.64 25.95
N ALA A 158 1.45 8.58 24.83
CA ALA A 158 0.95 9.73 24.04
C ALA A 158 2.06 10.66 23.48
N VAL A 159 3.32 10.21 23.46
CA VAL A 159 4.45 10.91 22.83
C VAL A 159 4.85 10.20 21.55
N SER A 160 4.95 10.96 20.44
CA SER A 160 5.41 10.44 19.16
C SER A 160 6.91 10.56 19.00
N TYR A 161 7.54 9.49 18.56
CA TYR A 161 8.97 9.40 18.27
C TYR A 161 9.17 9.11 16.78
N THR A 162 10.22 9.68 16.20
CA THR A 162 10.65 9.39 14.83
C THR A 162 12.00 8.70 14.85
N HIS A 163 12.09 7.53 14.22
CA HIS A 163 13.32 6.77 14.08
C HIS A 163 13.83 6.87 12.65
N LEU A 164 15.12 7.16 12.50
CA LEU A 164 15.82 7.21 11.23
C LEU A 164 16.78 6.01 11.16
N ARG A 165 16.68 5.23 10.08
CA ARG A 165 17.63 4.15 9.79
C ARG A 165 18.19 4.36 8.39
N ALA A 166 19.51 4.45 8.29
CA ALA A 166 20.20 4.48 7.00
C ALA A 166 20.08 3.13 6.28
N HIS A 167 20.04 3.17 4.97
CA HIS A 167 20.21 2.00 4.14
C HIS A 167 21.65 1.51 4.30
N GLU A 168 21.85 0.36 4.94
CA GLU A 168 23.17 -0.28 4.98
C GLU A 168 23.38 -0.98 3.64
N THR A 169 24.22 -0.42 2.79
CA THR A 169 24.80 -1.15 1.67
C THR A 169 25.76 -2.19 2.26
N PHE A 170 25.31 -3.43 2.34
CA PHE A 170 26.25 -4.54 2.57
C PHE A 170 27.13 -4.64 1.31
N GLY A 171 28.38 -4.19 1.44
CA GLY A 171 29.42 -4.39 0.46
C GLY A 171 29.87 -5.84 0.41
#